data_f26aab56901800a54c6b6d70fb3e3cf6
#
_entry.id   f26aab56901800a54c6b6d70fb3e3cf6
#
_cell.length_a   1.000
_cell.length_b   1.000
_cell.length_c   1.000
_cell.angle_alpha   90.00
_cell.angle_beta   90.00
_cell.angle_gamma   90.00
#
_symmetry.space_group_name_H-M   'P 1'
#
loop_
_entity.id
_entity.type
_entity.pdbx_description
1 polymer ?
#
loop_
_entity_poly.entity_id
_entity_poly.type
_entity_poly.pdbx_seq_one_letter_code
_entity_poly.pdbx_strand_id
1 'polypeptide(L)'
;MTWLIRYFSDFIAGTGSALFFLRDVLFHVARGHIRWGEVLKQIYEQGAQSVVIIALTSFASGAVLALQGYVMLNRFGAKEYVAHLVALSLVRELSPVFGSFIFSGKAGARMAAELGTMNVNDQMVATRTLGVDPIDFLIVPRMVACFLVLPGLIVISEIVGIFGGYCVGIFDAGIPSSTYIHQTLKAVRYVDFFSGFSKTLFFGLLIGWICCYQGYNTKGGSLGVGQYTTK
;
A
#
# COMPACT_ATOMS: atom_id res chain seq x y z
N MET A 1 -20.01 30.49 13.52
CA MET A 1 -18.58 30.88 13.37
C MET A 1 -17.66 30.13 14.32
N THR A 2 -18.01 29.92 15.58
CA THR A 2 -17.23 29.17 16.59
C THR A 2 -17.03 27.68 16.27
N TRP A 3 -17.98 27.01 15.58
CA TRP A 3 -17.89 25.62 15.18
C TRP A 3 -16.83 25.39 14.10
N LEU A 4 -16.75 26.26 13.10
CA LEU A 4 -15.73 26.22 12.03
C LEU A 4 -14.31 26.42 12.60
N ILE A 5 -14.16 27.35 13.55
CA ILE A 5 -12.86 27.62 14.20
C ILE A 5 -12.42 26.40 15.04
N ARG A 6 -13.34 25.77 15.77
CA ARG A 6 -13.04 24.53 16.52
C ARG A 6 -12.66 23.39 15.58
N TYR A 7 -13.44 23.16 14.53
CA TYR A 7 -13.12 22.11 13.55
C TYR A 7 -11.73 22.31 12.92
N PHE A 8 -11.39 23.57 12.59
CA PHE A 8 -10.10 23.90 12.00
C PHE A 8 -8.96 23.79 13.02
N SER A 9 -9.18 24.18 14.28
CA SER A 9 -8.18 23.99 15.35
C SER A 9 -7.95 22.53 15.68
N ASP A 10 -9.00 21.70 15.71
CA ASP A 10 -8.89 20.26 15.98
C ASP A 10 -8.18 19.52 14.82
N PHE A 11 -8.44 19.96 13.59
CA PHE A 11 -7.75 19.44 12.41
C PHE A 11 -6.24 19.78 12.44
N ILE A 12 -5.89 21.05 12.74
CA ILE A 12 -4.49 21.47 12.86
C ILE A 12 -3.79 20.74 14.02
N ALA A 13 -4.45 20.61 15.16
CA ALA A 13 -3.90 19.91 16.32
C ALA A 13 -3.69 18.42 16.03
N GLY A 14 -4.66 17.78 15.35
CA GLY A 14 -4.56 16.38 14.93
C GLY A 14 -3.43 16.15 13.92
N THR A 15 -3.32 17.02 12.91
CA THR A 15 -2.24 16.94 11.92
C THR A 15 -0.87 17.22 12.55
N GLY A 16 -0.79 18.19 13.46
CA GLY A 16 0.42 18.51 14.20
C GLY A 16 0.90 17.32 15.05
N SER A 17 -0.01 16.67 15.80
CA SER A 17 0.35 15.50 16.61
C SER A 17 0.79 14.30 15.76
N ALA A 18 0.19 14.10 14.59
CA ALA A 18 0.60 13.06 13.67
C ALA A 18 2.02 13.32 13.10
N LEU A 19 2.35 14.57 12.79
CA LEU A 19 3.69 14.95 12.32
C LEU A 19 4.76 14.78 13.42
N PHE A 20 4.45 15.15 14.66
CA PHE A 20 5.36 14.91 15.78
C PHE A 20 5.61 13.41 15.99
N PHE A 21 4.56 12.61 15.91
CA PHE A 21 4.68 11.15 15.97
C PHE A 21 5.59 10.60 14.85
N LEU A 22 5.41 11.06 13.60
CA LEU A 22 6.28 10.66 12.50
C LEU A 22 7.74 11.04 12.77
N ARG A 23 7.99 12.27 13.24
CA ARG A 23 9.33 12.73 13.60
C ARG A 23 9.97 11.83 14.65
N ASP A 24 9.21 11.46 15.68
CA ASP A 24 9.72 10.62 16.78
C ASP A 24 10.05 9.22 16.26
N VAL A 25 9.19 8.63 15.42
CA VAL A 25 9.48 7.33 14.78
C VAL A 25 10.72 7.40 13.88
N LEU A 26 10.84 8.42 13.03
CA LEU A 26 12.01 8.59 12.17
C LEU A 26 13.30 8.77 12.97
N PHE A 27 13.23 9.45 14.11
CA PHE A 27 14.37 9.61 15.01
C PHE A 27 14.81 8.27 15.62
N HIS A 28 13.87 7.40 16.01
CA HIS A 28 14.17 6.05 16.50
C HIS A 28 14.74 5.15 15.40
N VAL A 29 14.20 5.23 14.20
CA VAL A 29 14.77 4.54 13.01
C VAL A 29 16.21 4.98 12.75
N ALA A 30 16.48 6.30 12.81
CA ALA A 30 17.81 6.86 12.58
C ALA A 30 18.85 6.46 13.66
N ARG A 31 18.41 6.16 14.88
CA ARG A 31 19.27 5.63 15.95
C ARG A 31 19.73 4.19 15.73
N GLY A 32 19.19 3.49 14.75
CA GLY A 32 19.63 2.15 14.36
C GLY A 32 19.20 1.01 15.28
N HIS A 33 18.31 1.22 16.24
CA HIS A 33 17.77 0.19 17.12
C HIS A 33 16.66 -0.64 16.45
N ILE A 34 16.85 -0.99 15.17
CA ILE A 34 15.85 -1.75 14.40
C ILE A 34 15.94 -3.23 14.78
N ARG A 35 14.87 -3.78 15.30
CA ARG A 35 14.74 -5.20 15.62
C ARG A 35 14.38 -6.01 14.38
N TRP A 36 15.36 -6.42 13.61
CA TRP A 36 15.16 -7.13 12.35
C TRP A 36 14.31 -8.41 12.46
N GLY A 37 14.35 -9.10 13.60
CA GLY A 37 13.50 -10.26 13.84
C GLY A 37 12.01 -9.92 13.83
N GLU A 38 11.63 -8.80 14.47
CA GLU A 38 10.23 -8.32 14.44
C GLU A 38 9.87 -7.75 13.09
N VAL A 39 10.79 -7.07 12.39
CA VAL A 39 10.57 -6.58 11.02
C VAL A 39 10.26 -7.74 10.08
N LEU A 40 11.02 -8.84 10.12
CA LEU A 40 10.79 -10.03 9.28
C LEU A 40 9.43 -10.67 9.57
N LYS A 41 9.03 -10.75 10.84
CA LYS A 41 7.71 -11.22 11.23
C LYS A 41 6.61 -10.34 10.65
N GLN A 42 6.76 -9.02 10.76
CA GLN A 42 5.81 -8.05 10.20
C GLN A 42 5.78 -8.10 8.65
N ILE A 43 6.92 -8.31 7.98
CA ILE A 43 6.99 -8.52 6.53
C ILE A 43 6.15 -9.74 6.13
N TYR A 44 6.26 -10.84 6.87
CA TYR A 44 5.46 -12.03 6.60
C TYR A 44 3.96 -11.79 6.84
N GLU A 45 3.60 -11.21 7.98
CA GLU A 45 2.20 -10.96 8.36
C GLU A 45 1.49 -9.96 7.45
N GLN A 46 2.17 -8.88 7.05
CA GLN A 46 1.60 -7.85 6.19
C GLN A 46 1.70 -8.22 4.70
N GLY A 47 2.84 -8.80 4.31
CA GLY A 47 3.15 -9.11 2.93
C GLY A 47 2.48 -10.39 2.45
N ALA A 48 2.88 -11.55 2.99
CA ALA A 48 2.43 -12.84 2.48
C ALA A 48 0.91 -12.98 2.48
N GLN A 49 0.24 -12.50 3.50
CA GLN A 49 -1.22 -12.54 3.58
C GLN A 49 -1.91 -11.60 2.58
N SER A 50 -1.22 -10.57 2.07
CA SER A 50 -1.79 -9.61 1.12
C SER A 50 -1.56 -10.00 -0.34
N VAL A 51 -0.61 -10.90 -0.63
CA VAL A 51 -0.26 -11.32 -2.00
C VAL A 51 -1.48 -11.79 -2.79
N VAL A 52 -2.28 -12.68 -2.21
CA VAL A 52 -3.40 -13.33 -2.92
C VAL A 52 -4.45 -12.30 -3.36
N ILE A 53 -4.85 -11.40 -2.47
CA ILE A 53 -5.87 -10.40 -2.80
C ILE A 53 -5.36 -9.39 -3.81
N ILE A 54 -4.10 -8.94 -3.67
CA ILE A 54 -3.47 -8.03 -4.61
C ILE A 54 -3.30 -8.69 -5.98
N ALA A 55 -2.85 -9.94 -6.04
CA ALA A 55 -2.71 -10.68 -7.28
C ALA A 55 -4.05 -10.85 -8.00
N LEU A 56 -5.10 -11.26 -7.29
CA LEU A 56 -6.43 -11.46 -7.86
C LEU A 56 -7.02 -10.16 -8.42
N THR A 57 -6.94 -9.10 -7.65
CA THR A 57 -7.47 -7.79 -8.07
C THR A 57 -6.66 -7.18 -9.21
N SER A 58 -5.34 -7.37 -9.23
CA SER A 58 -4.47 -6.90 -10.30
C SER A 58 -4.70 -7.67 -11.60
N PHE A 59 -4.89 -8.98 -11.52
CA PHE A 59 -5.28 -9.80 -12.67
C PHE A 59 -6.57 -9.28 -13.30
N ALA A 60 -7.61 -9.09 -12.48
CA ALA A 60 -8.89 -8.57 -12.95
C ALA A 60 -8.77 -7.16 -13.55
N SER A 61 -8.02 -6.28 -12.90
CA SER A 61 -7.79 -4.91 -13.41
C SER A 61 -7.07 -4.90 -14.75
N GLY A 62 -6.04 -5.72 -14.91
CA GLY A 62 -5.31 -5.87 -16.18
C GLY A 62 -6.20 -6.45 -17.30
N ALA A 63 -7.01 -7.45 -16.97
CA ALA A 63 -7.96 -8.04 -17.90
C ALA A 63 -9.02 -7.03 -18.37
N VAL A 64 -9.62 -6.28 -17.44
CA VAL A 64 -10.60 -5.23 -17.76
C VAL A 64 -9.97 -4.12 -18.59
N LEU A 65 -8.76 -3.68 -18.24
CA LEU A 65 -8.05 -2.64 -18.99
C LEU A 65 -7.72 -3.08 -20.42
N ALA A 66 -7.34 -4.36 -20.62
CA ALA A 66 -7.11 -4.92 -21.93
C ALA A 66 -8.38 -4.97 -22.77
N LEU A 67 -9.51 -5.39 -22.17
CA LEU A 67 -10.81 -5.45 -22.84
C LEU A 67 -11.28 -4.06 -23.28
N GLN A 68 -11.22 -3.08 -22.37
CA GLN A 68 -11.60 -1.70 -22.67
C GLN A 68 -10.67 -1.07 -23.70
N GLY A 69 -9.37 -1.29 -23.57
CA GLY A 69 -8.36 -0.85 -24.54
C GLY A 69 -8.59 -1.45 -25.92
N TYR A 70 -8.93 -2.74 -25.99
CA TYR A 70 -9.27 -3.40 -27.25
C TYR A 70 -10.49 -2.78 -27.92
N VAL A 71 -11.60 -2.62 -27.20
CA VAL A 71 -12.83 -2.00 -27.75
C VAL A 71 -12.55 -0.60 -28.30
N MET A 72 -11.68 0.16 -27.66
CA MET A 72 -11.35 1.52 -28.07
C MET A 72 -10.39 1.54 -29.27
N LEU A 73 -9.27 0.82 -29.18
CA LEU A 73 -8.22 0.83 -30.21
C LEU A 73 -8.61 0.08 -31.48
N ASN A 74 -9.49 -0.92 -31.40
CA ASN A 74 -9.98 -1.64 -32.55
C ASN A 74 -10.75 -0.74 -33.52
N ARG A 75 -11.44 0.30 -33.03
CA ARG A 75 -12.13 1.29 -33.87
C ARG A 75 -11.18 2.08 -34.77
N PHE A 76 -9.92 2.20 -34.37
CA PHE A 76 -8.86 2.89 -35.10
C PHE A 76 -7.94 1.93 -35.86
N GLY A 77 -8.23 0.61 -35.86
CA GLY A 77 -7.36 -0.39 -36.48
C GLY A 77 -6.04 -0.61 -35.75
N ALA A 78 -5.91 -0.14 -34.51
CA ALA A 78 -4.67 -0.11 -33.75
C ALA A 78 -4.66 -1.13 -32.59
N LYS A 79 -5.31 -2.29 -32.73
CA LYS A 79 -5.46 -3.30 -31.68
C LYS A 79 -4.13 -3.81 -31.11
N GLU A 80 -3.05 -3.79 -31.89
CA GLU A 80 -1.72 -4.23 -31.44
C GLU A 80 -1.14 -3.39 -30.32
N TYR A 81 -1.61 -2.12 -30.18
CA TYR A 81 -1.15 -1.22 -29.10
C TYR A 81 -1.85 -1.45 -27.75
N VAL A 82 -2.81 -2.38 -27.66
CA VAL A 82 -3.48 -2.74 -26.40
C VAL A 82 -2.46 -3.17 -25.35
N ALA A 83 -1.50 -4.02 -25.72
CA ALA A 83 -0.45 -4.49 -24.81
C ALA A 83 0.40 -3.33 -24.26
N HIS A 84 0.74 -2.37 -25.12
CA HIS A 84 1.49 -1.17 -24.74
C HIS A 84 0.70 -0.32 -23.73
N LEU A 85 -0.58 -0.07 -24.00
CA LEU A 85 -1.47 0.68 -23.13
C LEU A 85 -1.60 0.02 -21.74
N VAL A 86 -1.86 -1.31 -21.73
CA VAL A 86 -2.02 -2.07 -20.49
C VAL A 86 -0.75 -2.03 -19.64
N ALA A 87 0.40 -2.36 -20.23
CA ALA A 87 1.66 -2.40 -19.52
C ALA A 87 2.05 -1.03 -18.94
N LEU A 88 1.97 0.02 -19.75
CA LEU A 88 2.33 1.36 -19.33
C LEU A 88 1.41 1.91 -18.23
N SER A 89 0.09 1.71 -18.39
CA SER A 89 -0.90 2.17 -17.41
C SER A 89 -0.76 1.44 -16.06
N LEU A 90 -0.52 0.12 -16.09
CA LEU A 90 -0.30 -0.64 -14.86
C LEU A 90 0.96 -0.20 -14.15
N VAL A 91 2.10 -0.16 -14.82
CA VAL A 91 3.39 0.12 -14.20
C VAL A 91 3.46 1.55 -13.64
N ARG A 92 2.94 2.54 -14.39
CA ARG A 92 3.07 3.94 -13.98
C ARG A 92 2.08 4.38 -12.90
N GLU A 93 0.82 3.89 -12.99
CA GLU A 93 -0.26 4.47 -12.17
C GLU A 93 -1.10 3.42 -11.46
N LEU A 94 -1.68 2.47 -12.19
CA LEU A 94 -2.74 1.62 -11.64
C LEU A 94 -2.25 0.67 -10.57
N SER A 95 -1.14 -0.05 -10.79
CA SER A 95 -0.62 -0.98 -9.80
C SER A 95 -0.14 -0.27 -8.53
N PRO A 96 0.65 0.83 -8.59
CA PRO A 96 1.02 1.58 -7.40
C PRO A 96 -0.19 2.10 -6.60
N VAL A 97 -1.19 2.65 -7.27
CA VAL A 97 -2.35 3.24 -6.60
C VAL A 97 -3.29 2.16 -6.06
N PHE A 98 -3.80 1.25 -6.91
CA PHE A 98 -4.74 0.22 -6.46
C PHE A 98 -4.13 -0.77 -5.49
N GLY A 99 -2.87 -1.18 -5.71
CA GLY A 99 -2.17 -2.05 -4.78
C GLY A 99 -2.00 -1.42 -3.41
N SER A 100 -1.68 -0.12 -3.34
CA SER A 100 -1.59 0.63 -2.09
C SER A 100 -2.93 0.76 -1.38
N PHE A 101 -4.03 1.00 -2.11
CA PHE A 101 -5.37 1.03 -1.53
C PHE A 101 -5.75 -0.30 -0.90
N ILE A 102 -5.54 -1.41 -1.62
CA ILE A 102 -5.85 -2.76 -1.13
C ILE A 102 -4.98 -3.10 0.08
N PHE A 103 -3.70 -2.76 0.02
CA PHE A 103 -2.77 -2.96 1.14
C PHE A 103 -3.18 -2.15 2.36
N SER A 104 -3.56 -0.87 2.19
CA SER A 104 -4.07 -0.02 3.28
C SER A 104 -5.32 -0.61 3.92
N GLY A 105 -6.29 -1.03 3.12
CA GLY A 105 -7.54 -1.62 3.61
C GLY A 105 -7.36 -2.94 4.34
N LYS A 106 -6.35 -3.75 3.98
CA LYS A 106 -6.10 -5.05 4.62
C LYS A 106 -5.02 -4.98 5.70
N ALA A 107 -3.80 -4.68 5.30
CA ALA A 107 -2.66 -4.66 6.22
C ALA A 107 -2.68 -3.43 7.13
N GLY A 108 -3.03 -2.27 6.58
CA GLY A 108 -3.15 -1.03 7.35
C GLY A 108 -4.23 -1.10 8.42
N ALA A 109 -5.45 -1.54 8.06
CA ALA A 109 -6.55 -1.72 9.01
C ALA A 109 -6.20 -2.74 10.11
N ARG A 110 -5.55 -3.86 9.74
CA ARG A 110 -5.08 -4.85 10.71
C ARG A 110 -4.07 -4.26 11.69
N MET A 111 -3.07 -3.51 11.21
CA MET A 111 -2.08 -2.87 12.08
C MET A 111 -2.72 -1.87 13.06
N ALA A 112 -3.65 -1.05 12.58
CA ALA A 112 -4.38 -0.11 13.40
C ALA A 112 -5.21 -0.82 14.47
N ALA A 113 -5.89 -1.93 14.12
CA ALA A 113 -6.67 -2.74 15.05
C ALA A 113 -5.80 -3.43 16.10
N GLU A 114 -4.67 -4.03 15.71
CA GLU A 114 -3.74 -4.68 16.65
C GLU A 114 -3.16 -3.68 17.64
N LEU A 115 -2.61 -2.56 17.15
CA LEU A 115 -2.06 -1.51 18.01
C LEU A 115 -3.15 -0.88 18.90
N GLY A 116 -4.34 -0.65 18.35
CA GLY A 116 -5.48 -0.13 19.09
C GLY A 116 -5.90 -1.06 20.23
N THR A 117 -5.95 -2.36 19.98
CA THR A 117 -6.26 -3.37 21.00
C THR A 117 -5.17 -3.42 22.07
N MET A 118 -3.89 -3.35 21.69
CA MET A 118 -2.77 -3.28 22.63
C MET A 118 -2.84 -2.03 23.50
N ASN A 119 -3.23 -0.89 22.94
CA ASN A 119 -3.37 0.35 23.68
C ASN A 119 -4.54 0.32 24.66
N VAL A 120 -5.69 -0.17 24.23
CA VAL A 120 -6.90 -0.30 25.08
C VAL A 120 -6.70 -1.27 26.24
N ASN A 121 -5.88 -2.30 26.06
CA ASN A 121 -5.55 -3.30 27.09
C ASN A 121 -4.31 -2.91 27.93
N ASP A 122 -3.91 -1.64 27.93
CA ASP A 122 -2.76 -1.10 28.67
C ASP A 122 -1.41 -1.80 28.41
N GLN A 123 -1.30 -2.59 27.34
CA GLN A 123 -0.05 -3.29 26.99
C GLN A 123 1.08 -2.32 26.65
N MET A 124 0.77 -1.15 26.07
CA MET A 124 1.75 -0.12 25.78
C MET A 124 2.30 0.52 27.07
N VAL A 125 1.43 0.70 28.08
CA VAL A 125 1.82 1.19 29.40
C VAL A 125 2.68 0.15 30.11
N ALA A 126 2.27 -1.12 30.08
CA ALA A 126 3.04 -2.22 30.64
C ALA A 126 4.44 -2.34 30.00
N THR A 127 4.56 -2.19 28.68
CA THR A 127 5.85 -2.19 27.99
C THR A 127 6.75 -1.05 28.47
N ARG A 128 6.17 0.12 28.68
CA ARG A 128 6.88 1.30 29.19
C ARG A 128 7.35 1.13 30.64
N THR A 129 6.55 0.49 31.50
CA THR A 129 6.94 0.18 32.88
C THR A 129 8.09 -0.84 32.98
N LEU A 130 8.22 -1.70 31.97
CA LEU A 130 9.37 -2.62 31.84
C LEU A 130 10.64 -1.93 31.27
N GLY A 131 10.62 -0.61 31.10
CA GLY A 131 11.77 0.15 30.58
C GLY A 131 11.98 0.06 29.06
N VAL A 132 11.02 -0.49 28.32
CA VAL A 132 11.08 -0.60 26.85
C VAL A 132 10.20 0.48 26.23
N ASP A 133 10.74 1.25 25.26
CA ASP A 133 9.93 2.22 24.53
C ASP A 133 8.96 1.51 23.57
N PRO A 134 7.63 1.70 23.72
CA PRO A 134 6.65 1.12 22.82
C PRO A 134 6.83 1.53 21.35
N ILE A 135 7.39 2.71 21.10
CA ILE A 135 7.66 3.19 19.74
C ILE A 135 8.71 2.30 19.07
N ASP A 136 9.83 2.06 19.75
CA ASP A 136 10.89 1.20 19.22
C ASP A 136 10.46 -0.25 19.07
N PHE A 137 9.64 -0.73 20.01
CA PHE A 137 9.29 -2.14 20.07
C PHE A 137 8.15 -2.52 19.12
N LEU A 138 7.11 -1.68 19.04
CA LEU A 138 5.87 -2.02 18.33
C LEU A 138 5.70 -1.27 17.02
N ILE A 139 6.11 0.00 16.95
CA ILE A 139 5.77 0.89 15.83
C ILE A 139 6.85 0.86 14.75
N VAL A 140 8.12 1.03 15.14
CA VAL A 140 9.25 1.04 14.18
C VAL A 140 9.28 -0.20 13.30
N PRO A 141 9.19 -1.44 13.82
CA PRO A 141 9.21 -2.64 12.97
C PRO A 141 8.05 -2.70 11.98
N ARG A 142 6.85 -2.23 12.37
CA ARG A 142 5.68 -2.20 11.51
C ARG A 142 5.82 -1.21 10.37
N MET A 143 6.30 0.00 10.65
CA MET A 143 6.52 1.03 9.62
C MET A 143 7.61 0.62 8.63
N VAL A 144 8.73 0.09 9.12
CA VAL A 144 9.82 -0.41 8.26
C VAL A 144 9.33 -1.57 7.40
N ALA A 145 8.53 -2.48 7.96
CA ALA A 145 7.95 -3.58 7.20
C ALA A 145 7.02 -3.07 6.08
N CYS A 146 6.13 -2.11 6.34
CA CYS A 146 5.28 -1.50 5.31
C CYS A 146 6.10 -0.89 4.17
N PHE A 147 7.14 -0.14 4.52
CA PHE A 147 8.02 0.51 3.55
C PHE A 147 8.73 -0.49 2.63
N LEU A 148 9.12 -1.66 3.14
CA LEU A 148 9.80 -2.70 2.38
C LEU A 148 8.84 -3.64 1.63
N VAL A 149 7.69 -3.95 2.22
CA VAL A 149 6.72 -4.92 1.69
C VAL A 149 5.96 -4.36 0.50
N LEU A 150 5.51 -3.10 0.59
CA LEU A 150 4.63 -2.55 -0.43
C LEU A 150 5.27 -2.53 -1.82
N PRO A 151 6.52 -2.08 -2.03
CA PRO A 151 7.16 -2.16 -3.34
C PRO A 151 7.23 -3.58 -3.90
N GLY A 152 7.53 -4.57 -3.06
CA GLY A 152 7.56 -5.97 -3.46
C GLY A 152 6.18 -6.48 -3.92
N LEU A 153 5.12 -6.13 -3.19
CA LEU A 153 3.75 -6.46 -3.57
C LEU A 153 3.31 -5.81 -4.87
N ILE A 154 3.74 -4.57 -5.12
CA ILE A 154 3.40 -3.86 -6.35
C ILE A 154 4.09 -4.48 -7.56
N VAL A 155 5.34 -4.91 -7.45
CA VAL A 155 6.01 -5.66 -8.54
C VAL A 155 5.22 -6.94 -8.87
N ILE A 156 4.75 -7.68 -7.88
CA ILE A 156 3.88 -8.85 -8.09
C ILE A 156 2.58 -8.42 -8.78
N SER A 157 1.97 -7.33 -8.33
CA SER A 157 0.76 -6.73 -8.92
C SER A 157 0.93 -6.40 -10.41
N GLU A 158 2.05 -5.78 -10.78
CA GLU A 158 2.38 -5.44 -12.16
C GLU A 158 2.49 -6.68 -13.05
N ILE A 159 3.24 -7.69 -12.60
CA ILE A 159 3.43 -8.94 -13.34
C ILE A 159 2.10 -9.64 -13.56
N VAL A 160 1.31 -9.81 -12.48
CA VAL A 160 0.02 -10.51 -12.54
C VAL A 160 -1.02 -9.71 -13.33
N GLY A 161 -1.03 -8.39 -13.20
CA GLY A 161 -1.91 -7.51 -13.98
C GLY A 161 -1.61 -7.54 -15.48
N ILE A 162 -0.33 -7.49 -15.87
CA ILE A 162 0.08 -7.63 -17.27
C ILE A 162 -0.30 -9.01 -17.81
N PHE A 163 -0.17 -10.06 -16.99
CA PHE A 163 -0.59 -11.41 -17.34
C PHE A 163 -2.12 -11.50 -17.54
N GLY A 164 -2.92 -10.85 -16.70
CA GLY A 164 -4.38 -10.74 -16.88
C GLY A 164 -4.74 -10.06 -18.22
N GLY A 165 -4.06 -8.98 -18.53
CA GLY A 165 -4.20 -8.30 -19.82
C GLY A 165 -3.75 -9.15 -21.03
N TYR A 166 -2.71 -9.94 -20.87
CA TYR A 166 -2.23 -10.90 -21.87
C TYR A 166 -3.29 -11.96 -22.19
N CYS A 167 -3.93 -12.53 -21.18
CA CYS A 167 -5.00 -13.51 -21.40
C CYS A 167 -6.12 -12.93 -22.27
N VAL A 168 -6.66 -11.77 -21.92
CA VAL A 168 -7.71 -11.12 -22.71
C VAL A 168 -7.22 -10.68 -24.09
N GLY A 169 -6.00 -10.16 -24.19
CA GLY A 169 -5.42 -9.73 -25.45
C GLY A 169 -5.29 -10.84 -26.48
N ILE A 170 -5.04 -12.08 -26.03
CA ILE A 170 -4.94 -13.24 -26.95
C ILE A 170 -6.31 -13.85 -27.21
N PHE A 171 -7.08 -14.16 -26.15
CA PHE A 171 -8.32 -14.92 -26.28
C PHE A 171 -9.46 -14.10 -26.89
N ASP A 172 -9.62 -12.83 -26.50
CA ASP A 172 -10.72 -11.97 -26.97
C ASP A 172 -10.30 -11.05 -28.12
N ALA A 173 -9.14 -10.41 -28.03
CA ALA A 173 -8.69 -9.45 -29.04
C ALA A 173 -7.99 -10.12 -30.24
N GLY A 174 -7.64 -11.41 -30.16
CA GLY A 174 -6.96 -12.15 -31.23
C GLY A 174 -5.60 -11.54 -31.61
N ILE A 175 -4.86 -11.01 -30.63
CA ILE A 175 -3.52 -10.46 -30.83
C ILE A 175 -2.52 -11.61 -30.75
N PRO A 176 -1.60 -11.75 -31.73
CA PRO A 176 -0.57 -12.77 -31.66
C PRO A 176 0.28 -12.63 -30.40
N SER A 177 0.56 -13.75 -29.70
CA SER A 177 1.34 -13.77 -28.45
C SER A 177 2.69 -13.06 -28.57
N SER A 178 3.40 -13.30 -29.68
CA SER A 178 4.69 -12.65 -29.96
C SER A 178 4.58 -11.13 -30.03
N THR A 179 3.54 -10.62 -30.68
CA THR A 179 3.26 -9.18 -30.79
C THR A 179 2.93 -8.59 -29.42
N TYR A 180 2.10 -9.26 -28.63
CA TYR A 180 1.72 -8.80 -27.29
C TYR A 180 2.96 -8.66 -26.40
N ILE A 181 3.79 -9.70 -26.32
CA ILE A 181 5.02 -9.71 -25.51
C ILE A 181 5.99 -8.62 -25.98
N HIS A 182 6.21 -8.52 -27.30
CA HIS A 182 7.11 -7.51 -27.85
C HIS A 182 6.64 -6.08 -27.52
N GLN A 183 5.35 -5.80 -27.66
CA GLN A 183 4.78 -4.48 -27.34
C GLN A 183 4.84 -4.18 -25.83
N THR A 184 4.61 -5.18 -24.97
CA THR A 184 4.75 -5.05 -23.51
C THR A 184 6.17 -4.66 -23.13
N LEU A 185 7.18 -5.38 -23.64
CA LEU A 185 8.60 -5.11 -23.35
C LEU A 185 9.05 -3.73 -23.88
N LYS A 186 8.51 -3.31 -25.03
CA LYS A 186 8.80 -1.99 -25.62
C LYS A 186 8.13 -0.85 -24.86
N ALA A 187 6.98 -1.12 -24.21
CA ALA A 187 6.20 -0.14 -23.46
C ALA A 187 6.90 0.31 -22.17
N VAL A 188 7.44 -0.65 -21.42
CA VAL A 188 7.99 -0.39 -20.08
C VAL A 188 9.44 0.06 -20.20
N ARG A 189 9.68 1.35 -19.98
CA ARG A 189 11.02 1.92 -19.87
C ARG A 189 11.47 1.93 -18.42
N TYR A 190 12.79 1.93 -18.20
CA TYR A 190 13.36 2.03 -16.85
C TYR A 190 12.81 3.23 -16.06
N VAL A 191 12.61 4.36 -16.73
CA VAL A 191 12.08 5.58 -16.10
C VAL A 191 10.65 5.37 -15.58
N ASP A 192 9.82 4.63 -16.32
CA ASP A 192 8.43 4.35 -15.95
C ASP A 192 8.37 3.44 -14.72
N PHE A 193 9.21 2.41 -14.69
CA PHE A 193 9.34 1.51 -13.54
C PHE A 193 9.81 2.25 -12.29
N PHE A 194 10.88 3.07 -12.39
CA PHE A 194 11.36 3.85 -11.26
C PHE A 194 10.35 4.88 -10.76
N SER A 195 9.57 5.49 -11.66
CA SER A 195 8.48 6.39 -11.28
C SER A 195 7.41 5.67 -10.45
N GLY A 196 6.95 4.50 -10.91
CA GLY A 196 6.01 3.66 -10.17
C GLY A 196 6.57 3.22 -8.81
N PHE A 197 7.79 2.69 -8.81
CA PHE A 197 8.49 2.24 -7.60
C PHE A 197 8.69 3.35 -6.55
N SER A 198 9.05 4.56 -6.96
CA SER A 198 9.18 5.70 -6.05
C SER A 198 7.86 6.06 -5.39
N LYS A 199 6.73 6.01 -6.12
CA LYS A 199 5.39 6.22 -5.57
C LYS A 199 5.06 5.18 -4.50
N THR A 200 5.42 3.90 -4.73
CA THR A 200 5.13 2.82 -3.76
C THR A 200 5.89 2.99 -2.45
N LEU A 201 7.14 3.44 -2.49
CA LEU A 201 7.91 3.75 -1.28
C LEU A 201 7.22 4.83 -0.46
N PHE A 202 6.77 5.90 -1.13
CA PHE A 202 6.05 6.98 -0.48
C PHE A 202 4.72 6.52 0.13
N PHE A 203 3.93 5.73 -0.61
CA PHE A 203 2.68 5.16 -0.10
C PHE A 203 2.92 4.19 1.06
N GLY A 204 3.97 3.36 1.01
CA GLY A 204 4.32 2.45 2.10
C GLY A 204 4.62 3.20 3.40
N LEU A 205 5.36 4.31 3.31
CA LEU A 205 5.65 5.16 4.44
C LEU A 205 4.38 5.84 4.98
N LEU A 206 3.53 6.39 4.10
CA LEU A 206 2.28 7.04 4.50
C LEU A 206 1.32 6.07 5.18
N ILE A 207 1.11 4.87 4.61
CA ILE A 207 0.20 3.87 5.17
C ILE A 207 0.72 3.41 6.53
N GLY A 208 2.01 3.06 6.63
CA GLY A 208 2.61 2.68 7.90
C GLY A 208 2.48 3.76 8.97
N TRP A 209 2.75 5.01 8.61
CA TRP A 209 2.61 6.15 9.50
C TRP A 209 1.18 6.36 9.99
N ILE A 210 0.22 6.51 9.06
CA ILE A 210 -1.17 6.83 9.41
C ILE A 210 -1.80 5.70 10.22
N CYS A 211 -1.63 4.44 9.79
CA CYS A 211 -2.23 3.30 10.47
C CYS A 211 -1.63 3.07 11.87
N CYS A 212 -0.31 3.23 12.03
CA CYS A 212 0.32 3.15 13.34
C CYS A 212 -0.09 4.31 14.25
N TYR A 213 -0.22 5.53 13.72
CA TYR A 213 -0.68 6.69 14.47
C TYR A 213 -2.12 6.50 14.97
N GLN A 214 -3.03 6.02 14.11
CA GLN A 214 -4.42 5.77 14.50
C GLN A 214 -4.52 4.68 15.57
N GLY A 215 -3.79 3.57 15.40
CA GLY A 215 -3.75 2.50 16.39
C GLY A 215 -3.18 2.96 17.74
N TYR A 216 -2.08 3.72 17.71
CA TYR A 216 -1.44 4.25 18.94
C TYR A 216 -2.33 5.21 19.72
N ASN A 217 -3.15 6.00 19.05
CA ASN A 217 -4.04 6.99 19.69
C ASN A 217 -5.47 6.49 19.92
N THR A 218 -5.73 5.18 19.75
CA THR A 218 -7.06 4.59 19.94
C THR A 218 -7.54 4.79 21.37
N LYS A 219 -8.79 5.27 21.52
CA LYS A 219 -9.47 5.47 22.80
C LYS A 219 -10.88 4.90 22.73
N GLY A 220 -11.50 4.58 23.87
CA GLY A 220 -12.91 4.19 23.92
C GLY A 220 -13.16 2.67 23.82
N GLY A 221 -12.20 1.85 24.25
CA GLY A 221 -12.37 0.39 24.32
C GLY A 221 -12.51 -0.29 22.95
N SER A 222 -13.17 -1.43 22.91
CA SER A 222 -13.34 -2.22 21.68
C SER A 222 -14.11 -1.49 20.58
N LEU A 223 -15.09 -0.67 20.94
CA LEU A 223 -15.81 0.18 19.98
C LEU A 223 -14.90 1.24 19.35
N GLY A 224 -14.00 1.80 20.15
CA GLY A 224 -12.99 2.74 19.66
C GLY A 224 -12.06 2.09 18.65
N VAL A 225 -11.60 0.86 18.89
CA VAL A 225 -10.74 0.13 17.92
C VAL A 225 -11.40 0.08 16.55
N GLY A 226 -12.69 -0.31 16.47
CA GLY A 226 -13.43 -0.32 15.21
C GLY A 226 -13.49 1.05 14.52
N GLN A 227 -13.73 2.12 15.28
CA GLN A 227 -13.81 3.48 14.73
C GLN A 227 -12.46 4.01 14.21
N TYR A 228 -11.37 3.74 14.92
CA TYR A 228 -10.03 4.19 14.52
C TYR A 228 -9.46 3.37 13.36
N THR A 229 -9.92 2.13 13.19
CA THR A 229 -9.51 1.26 12.07
C THR A 229 -10.15 1.67 10.74
N THR A 230 -11.32 2.34 10.79
CA THR A 230 -12.07 2.76 9.59
C THR A 230 -11.87 4.24 9.23
N LYS A 231 -11.16 5.00 10.04
CA LYS A 231 -10.76 6.39 9.75
C LYS A 231 -9.56 6.45 8.81
#